data_90193d9f27ec96693d28017ad562eade
#
_entry.id   90193d9f27ec96693d28017ad562eade
#
_cell.length_a   1.000
_cell.length_b   1.000
_cell.length_c   1.000
_cell.angle_alpha   90.00
_cell.angle_beta   90.00
_cell.angle_gamma   90.00
#
_symmetry.space_group_name_H-M   'P 1'
#
loop_
_entity.id
_entity.type
_entity.pdbx_description
1 polymer ?
#
loop_
_entity_poly.entity_id
_entity_poly.type
_entity_poly.pdbx_seq_one_letter_code
_entity_poly.pdbx_strand_id
1 'polypeptide(L)'
;MRLPKPRGVLGVEVFDRLVSTTRPCPMPSDAEVAGAEPEDAALTLWTLHELSYRGFEGVDDLAEDDPEVGRVRRVLEADLERRLRCRWEAAGCDRSEGDVAGAVLALIAGHEAPSMARFVATDADAEQARELLRMRSVYHLKEADPTAWLVPRLPATAKAALAEILYDEYGGGRAEGLHQTLFAEGLVGAGLRPEYGAYVDEAPLEVLEQNNAVSLFGLHRRWRGAAAGHFAAFEATSSVPSALLARGLARLDLGDPIVAYYREHVEADSVHDQLALRFVCRSLEIGRAHV
;
A
#
# COMPACT_ATOMS: atom_id res chain seq x y z
N MET A 1 14.87 -6.90 6.45
CA MET A 1 13.66 -7.33 7.21
C MET A 1 13.69 -8.85 7.35
N ARG A 2 13.14 -9.42 8.43
CA ARG A 2 13.03 -10.89 8.57
C ARG A 2 11.79 -11.37 7.83
N LEU A 3 11.82 -12.62 7.34
CA LEU A 3 10.62 -13.28 6.83
C LEU A 3 9.55 -13.35 7.92
N PRO A 4 8.27 -13.13 7.57
CA PRO A 4 7.17 -13.31 8.51
C PRO A 4 6.97 -14.78 8.86
N LYS A 5 6.20 -15.04 9.92
CA LYS A 5 5.81 -16.41 10.27
C LYS A 5 4.73 -16.88 9.29
N PRO A 6 4.90 -18.06 8.66
CA PRO A 6 3.89 -18.59 7.76
C PRO A 6 2.57 -18.81 8.50
N ARG A 7 1.43 -18.60 7.82
CA ARG A 7 0.09 -18.79 8.39
C ARG A 7 -0.58 -20.08 7.96
N GLY A 8 0.06 -20.86 7.09
CA GLY A 8 -0.45 -22.12 6.61
C GLY A 8 0.57 -22.87 5.78
N VAL A 9 0.10 -23.91 5.08
CA VAL A 9 0.97 -24.82 4.32
C VAL A 9 1.66 -24.11 3.16
N LEU A 10 0.94 -23.22 2.45
CA LEU A 10 1.48 -22.47 1.33
C LEU A 10 2.66 -21.61 1.76
N GLY A 11 2.49 -20.84 2.84
CA GLY A 11 3.54 -19.98 3.39
C GLY A 11 4.75 -20.78 3.83
N VAL A 12 4.58 -21.93 4.49
CA VAL A 12 5.69 -22.81 4.88
C VAL A 12 6.50 -23.24 3.66
N GLU A 13 5.86 -23.80 2.63
CA GLU A 13 6.55 -24.32 1.44
C GLU A 13 7.27 -23.21 0.66
N VAL A 14 6.62 -22.06 0.50
CA VAL A 14 7.20 -20.91 -0.22
C VAL A 14 8.36 -20.30 0.57
N PHE A 15 8.22 -20.09 1.87
CA PHE A 15 9.28 -19.47 2.68
C PHE A 15 10.48 -20.39 2.85
N ASP A 16 10.27 -21.71 3.00
CA ASP A 16 11.35 -22.70 2.99
C ASP A 16 12.13 -22.67 1.65
N ARG A 17 11.43 -22.48 0.53
CA ARG A 17 12.05 -22.31 -0.79
C ARG A 17 12.90 -21.05 -0.85
N LEU A 18 12.42 -19.93 -0.31
CA LEU A 18 13.13 -18.65 -0.36
C LEU A 18 14.44 -18.66 0.44
N VAL A 19 14.52 -19.41 1.56
CA VAL A 19 15.74 -19.49 2.38
C VAL A 19 16.66 -20.66 2.00
N SER A 20 16.23 -21.58 1.14
CA SER A 20 16.98 -22.78 0.81
C SER A 20 18.06 -22.48 -0.23
N THR A 21 19.32 -22.49 0.19
CA THR A 21 20.48 -22.29 -0.68
C THR A 21 21.00 -23.60 -1.33
N THR A 22 20.61 -24.78 -0.82
CA THR A 22 21.29 -26.06 -1.14
C THR A 22 20.44 -27.10 -1.88
N ARG A 23 19.11 -26.98 -1.83
CA ARG A 23 18.20 -27.89 -2.59
C ARG A 23 16.99 -27.11 -3.07
N PRO A 24 16.59 -27.29 -4.35
CA PRO A 24 15.30 -26.77 -4.78
C PRO A 24 14.20 -27.55 -4.03
N CYS A 25 13.60 -26.92 -3.00
CA CYS A 25 12.35 -27.43 -2.46
C CYS A 25 11.29 -27.35 -3.56
N PRO A 26 10.48 -28.41 -3.76
CA PRO A 26 9.40 -28.34 -4.73
C PRO A 26 8.43 -27.22 -4.33
N MET A 27 8.03 -26.42 -5.33
CA MET A 27 7.02 -25.37 -5.10
C MET A 27 5.62 -25.97 -5.24
N PRO A 28 4.63 -25.49 -4.49
CA PRO A 28 3.26 -25.96 -4.58
C PRO A 28 2.70 -25.79 -5.99
N SER A 29 1.85 -26.73 -6.43
CA SER A 29 1.15 -26.65 -7.71
C SER A 29 0.16 -25.48 -7.75
N ASP A 30 -0.26 -25.06 -8.96
CA ASP A 30 -1.25 -23.99 -9.11
C ASP A 30 -2.56 -24.28 -8.38
N ALA A 31 -2.96 -25.56 -8.31
CA ALA A 31 -4.18 -25.98 -7.59
C ALA A 31 -4.03 -25.84 -6.06
N GLU A 32 -2.86 -26.18 -5.51
CA GLU A 32 -2.56 -26.01 -4.09
C GLU A 32 -2.48 -24.53 -3.74
N VAL A 33 -1.83 -23.70 -4.58
CA VAL A 33 -1.78 -22.25 -4.40
C VAL A 33 -3.17 -21.63 -4.43
N ALA A 34 -4.00 -22.00 -5.39
CA ALA A 34 -5.38 -21.48 -5.53
C ALA A 34 -6.33 -21.97 -4.42
N GLY A 35 -6.01 -23.08 -3.78
CA GLY A 35 -6.77 -23.66 -2.67
C GLY A 35 -6.30 -23.22 -1.27
N ALA A 36 -5.30 -22.34 -1.18
CA ALA A 36 -4.79 -21.90 0.12
C ALA A 36 -5.81 -21.05 0.89
N GLU A 37 -5.74 -21.13 2.22
CA GLU A 37 -6.57 -20.30 3.09
C GLU A 37 -6.29 -18.80 2.87
N PRO A 38 -7.30 -17.92 2.94
CA PRO A 38 -7.16 -16.52 2.58
C PRO A 38 -6.03 -15.77 3.28
N GLU A 39 -5.84 -16.00 4.58
CA GLU A 39 -4.78 -15.34 5.35
C GLU A 39 -3.38 -15.83 4.95
N ASP A 40 -3.23 -17.13 4.67
CA ASP A 40 -1.97 -17.72 4.21
C ASP A 40 -1.63 -17.22 2.81
N ALA A 41 -2.61 -17.23 1.91
CA ALA A 41 -2.47 -16.69 0.55
C ALA A 41 -2.09 -15.19 0.56
N ALA A 42 -2.73 -14.39 1.41
CA ALA A 42 -2.49 -12.96 1.49
C ALA A 42 -1.10 -12.62 2.05
N LEU A 43 -0.65 -13.32 3.11
CA LEU A 43 0.68 -13.12 3.68
C LEU A 43 1.76 -13.63 2.71
N THR A 44 1.53 -14.77 2.07
CA THR A 44 2.47 -15.30 1.07
C THR A 44 2.61 -14.33 -0.10
N LEU A 45 1.51 -13.80 -0.63
CA LEU A 45 1.56 -12.82 -1.71
C LEU A 45 2.28 -11.53 -1.27
N TRP A 46 2.00 -11.03 -0.06
CA TRP A 46 2.72 -9.88 0.49
C TRP A 46 4.23 -10.14 0.53
N THR A 47 4.65 -11.31 1.00
CA THR A 47 6.06 -11.71 1.04
C THR A 47 6.68 -11.75 -0.35
N LEU A 48 5.97 -12.31 -1.34
CA LEU A 48 6.46 -12.36 -2.72
C LEU A 48 6.53 -10.98 -3.40
N HIS A 49 5.64 -10.04 -3.05
CA HIS A 49 5.74 -8.66 -3.50
C HIS A 49 6.95 -7.93 -2.87
N GLU A 50 7.26 -8.22 -1.60
CA GLU A 50 8.39 -7.59 -0.91
C GLU A 50 9.75 -7.96 -1.48
N LEU A 51 9.88 -9.04 -2.24
CA LEU A 51 11.10 -9.33 -2.99
C LEU A 51 11.44 -8.23 -4.00
N SER A 52 10.43 -7.54 -4.54
CA SER A 52 10.62 -6.41 -5.48
C SER A 52 10.84 -5.05 -4.77
N TYR A 53 10.88 -5.00 -3.44
CA TYR A 53 11.14 -3.78 -2.67
C TYR A 53 12.45 -3.92 -1.86
N ARG A 54 12.36 -4.40 -0.64
CA ARG A 54 13.51 -4.45 0.30
C ARG A 54 14.03 -5.86 0.55
N GLY A 55 13.31 -6.88 0.11
CA GLY A 55 13.66 -8.26 0.34
C GLY A 55 13.76 -8.66 1.82
N PHE A 56 14.38 -9.79 2.09
CA PHE A 56 14.45 -10.36 3.43
C PHE A 56 15.85 -10.82 3.79
N GLU A 57 16.18 -10.76 5.06
CA GLU A 57 17.43 -11.32 5.60
C GLU A 57 17.50 -12.83 5.32
N GLY A 58 18.60 -13.27 4.73
CA GLY A 58 18.83 -14.68 4.41
C GLY A 58 18.11 -15.17 3.14
N VAL A 59 17.45 -14.31 2.39
CA VAL A 59 16.91 -14.59 1.06
C VAL A 59 17.82 -13.96 0.02
N ASP A 60 18.16 -14.73 -1.03
CA ASP A 60 18.98 -14.26 -2.14
C ASP A 60 18.16 -13.27 -3.00
N ASP A 61 18.75 -12.16 -3.42
CA ASP A 61 18.11 -11.17 -4.29
C ASP A 61 17.63 -11.79 -5.63
N LEU A 62 18.30 -12.85 -6.10
CA LEU A 62 17.86 -13.60 -7.28
C LEU A 62 16.54 -14.36 -7.10
N ALA A 63 16.02 -14.46 -5.86
CA ALA A 63 14.72 -15.07 -5.62
C ALA A 63 13.57 -14.28 -6.32
N GLU A 64 13.74 -12.98 -6.55
CA GLU A 64 12.78 -12.17 -7.32
C GLU A 64 12.62 -12.71 -8.76
N ASP A 65 13.70 -13.18 -9.36
CA ASP A 65 13.75 -13.68 -10.74
C ASP A 65 13.50 -15.19 -10.85
N ASP A 66 13.32 -15.94 -9.74
CA ASP A 66 13.03 -17.37 -9.76
C ASP A 66 11.68 -17.63 -10.48
N PRO A 67 11.68 -18.41 -11.61
CA PRO A 67 10.46 -18.69 -12.38
C PRO A 67 9.34 -19.34 -11.56
N GLU A 68 9.68 -20.20 -10.59
CA GLU A 68 8.69 -20.88 -9.74
C GLU A 68 8.09 -19.92 -8.70
N VAL A 69 8.91 -19.07 -8.11
CA VAL A 69 8.44 -17.95 -7.25
C VAL A 69 7.51 -17.05 -8.05
N GLY A 70 7.92 -16.65 -9.25
CA GLY A 70 7.11 -15.87 -10.18
C GLY A 70 5.81 -16.57 -10.60
N ARG A 71 5.79 -17.90 -10.72
CA ARG A 71 4.57 -18.69 -11.01
C ARG A 71 3.58 -18.59 -9.85
N VAL A 72 4.01 -18.87 -8.61
CA VAL A 72 3.16 -18.79 -7.42
C VAL A 72 2.60 -17.38 -7.25
N ARG A 73 3.45 -16.36 -7.38
CA ARG A 73 3.01 -14.96 -7.33
C ARG A 73 1.89 -14.68 -8.34
N ARG A 74 2.03 -15.12 -9.59
CA ARG A 74 1.01 -14.90 -10.63
C ARG A 74 -0.33 -15.57 -10.30
N VAL A 75 -0.34 -16.76 -9.71
CA VAL A 75 -1.59 -17.44 -9.30
C VAL A 75 -2.30 -16.64 -8.21
N LEU A 76 -1.57 -16.21 -7.18
CA LEU A 76 -2.12 -15.42 -6.08
C LEU A 76 -2.60 -14.02 -6.56
N GLU A 77 -1.83 -13.36 -7.43
CA GLU A 77 -2.22 -12.09 -8.04
C GLU A 77 -3.49 -12.22 -8.90
N ALA A 78 -3.64 -13.31 -9.66
CA ALA A 78 -4.83 -13.56 -10.47
C ALA A 78 -6.08 -13.74 -9.60
N ASP A 79 -5.98 -14.41 -8.47
CA ASP A 79 -7.08 -14.52 -7.51
C ASP A 79 -7.43 -13.15 -6.89
N LEU A 80 -6.44 -12.41 -6.43
CA LEU A 80 -6.65 -11.06 -5.89
C LEU A 80 -7.32 -10.15 -6.95
N GLU A 81 -6.82 -10.14 -8.18
CA GLU A 81 -7.41 -9.39 -9.30
C GLU A 81 -8.88 -9.75 -9.51
N ARG A 82 -9.20 -11.03 -9.54
CA ARG A 82 -10.58 -11.52 -9.69
C ARG A 82 -11.47 -11.00 -8.56
N ARG A 83 -11.02 -11.07 -7.30
CA ARG A 83 -11.77 -10.58 -6.13
C ARG A 83 -11.97 -9.07 -6.17
N LEU A 84 -10.96 -8.29 -6.56
CA LEU A 84 -11.07 -6.83 -6.71
C LEU A 84 -12.07 -6.47 -7.82
N ARG A 85 -12.07 -7.19 -8.96
CA ARG A 85 -13.05 -6.99 -10.05
C ARG A 85 -14.47 -7.30 -9.59
N CYS A 86 -14.70 -8.42 -8.89
CA CYS A 86 -16.01 -8.75 -8.35
C CYS A 86 -16.52 -7.68 -7.36
N ARG A 87 -15.65 -7.16 -6.49
CA ARG A 87 -16.03 -6.03 -5.59
C ARG A 87 -16.40 -4.77 -6.36
N TRP A 88 -15.64 -4.42 -7.39
CA TRP A 88 -15.93 -3.29 -8.26
C TRP A 88 -17.28 -3.43 -8.98
N GLU A 89 -17.55 -4.59 -9.55
CA GLU A 89 -18.82 -4.90 -10.24
C GLU A 89 -20.00 -4.87 -9.26
N ALA A 90 -19.83 -5.44 -8.05
CA ALA A 90 -20.85 -5.43 -7.01
C ALA A 90 -21.15 -4.02 -6.47
N ALA A 91 -20.17 -3.13 -6.48
CA ALA A 91 -20.35 -1.73 -6.09
C ALA A 91 -21.15 -0.90 -7.13
N GLY A 92 -21.41 -1.46 -8.32
CA GLY A 92 -22.21 -0.79 -9.36
C GLY A 92 -21.57 0.50 -9.88
N CYS A 93 -20.24 0.62 -9.80
CA CYS A 93 -19.54 1.80 -10.26
C CYS A 93 -19.56 1.87 -11.79
N ASP A 94 -20.24 2.86 -12.34
CA ASP A 94 -20.26 3.11 -13.78
C ASP A 94 -18.86 3.56 -14.26
N ARG A 95 -18.51 3.09 -15.47
CA ARG A 95 -17.34 3.61 -16.17
C ARG A 95 -17.68 5.03 -16.64
N SER A 96 -17.13 6.04 -15.98
CA SER A 96 -17.24 7.40 -16.48
C SER A 96 -16.43 7.54 -17.77
N GLU A 97 -17.07 7.98 -18.84
CA GLU A 97 -16.37 8.45 -20.04
C GLU A 97 -16.11 9.95 -19.87
N GLY A 98 -14.84 10.34 -19.84
CA GLY A 98 -14.42 11.74 -20.03
C GLY A 98 -13.99 12.55 -18.81
N ASP A 99 -14.47 12.28 -17.59
CA ASP A 99 -14.04 12.99 -16.38
C ASP A 99 -13.71 12.02 -15.24
N VAL A 100 -12.51 11.45 -15.29
CA VAL A 100 -12.03 10.50 -14.25
C VAL A 100 -11.86 11.22 -12.90
N ALA A 101 -11.44 12.46 -12.88
CA ALA A 101 -11.26 13.22 -11.63
C ALA A 101 -12.62 13.42 -10.94
N GLY A 102 -13.65 13.87 -11.69
CA GLY A 102 -15.00 13.99 -11.17
C GLY A 102 -15.60 12.66 -10.72
N ALA A 103 -15.31 11.56 -11.44
CA ALA A 103 -15.76 10.23 -11.05
C ALA A 103 -15.10 9.74 -9.75
N VAL A 104 -13.80 9.97 -9.55
CA VAL A 104 -13.10 9.63 -8.29
C VAL A 104 -13.71 10.43 -7.13
N LEU A 105 -13.93 11.73 -7.31
CA LEU A 105 -14.56 12.57 -6.28
C LEU A 105 -15.99 12.14 -5.97
N ALA A 106 -16.78 11.74 -6.99
CA ALA A 106 -18.13 11.24 -6.79
C ALA A 106 -18.15 9.90 -6.02
N LEU A 107 -17.21 8.98 -6.31
CA LEU A 107 -17.03 7.74 -5.56
C LEU A 107 -16.68 8.01 -4.09
N ILE A 108 -15.77 8.95 -3.84
CA ILE A 108 -15.38 9.35 -2.48
C ILE A 108 -16.59 9.93 -1.74
N ALA A 109 -17.33 10.85 -2.37
CA ALA A 109 -18.49 11.50 -1.75
C ALA A 109 -19.66 10.52 -1.49
N GLY A 110 -19.80 9.49 -2.33
CA GLY A 110 -20.84 8.46 -2.19
C GLY A 110 -20.50 7.33 -1.22
N HIS A 111 -19.26 7.30 -0.69
CA HIS A 111 -18.83 6.22 0.19
C HIS A 111 -19.13 6.53 1.66
N GLU A 112 -20.11 5.83 2.22
CA GLU A 112 -20.42 5.88 3.66
C GLU A 112 -19.79 4.69 4.38
N ALA A 113 -18.77 4.94 5.19
CA ALA A 113 -18.12 3.94 6.03
C ALA A 113 -17.79 4.51 7.41
N PRO A 114 -17.72 3.67 8.46
CA PRO A 114 -17.18 4.09 9.76
C PRO A 114 -15.78 4.67 9.63
N SER A 115 -15.54 5.81 10.23
CA SER A 115 -14.24 6.48 10.16
C SER A 115 -13.36 6.09 11.34
N MET A 116 -12.31 5.31 11.10
CA MET A 116 -11.28 4.98 12.09
C MET A 116 -10.60 6.24 12.64
N ALA A 117 -10.36 7.23 11.79
CA ALA A 117 -9.76 8.50 12.22
C ALA A 117 -10.68 9.25 13.20
N ARG A 118 -12.00 9.25 12.97
CA ARG A 118 -12.98 9.82 13.90
C ARG A 118 -13.00 9.04 15.21
N PHE A 119 -13.02 7.71 15.15
CA PHE A 119 -12.97 6.86 16.33
C PHE A 119 -11.73 7.17 17.19
N VAL A 120 -10.54 7.26 16.59
CA VAL A 120 -9.32 7.65 17.33
C VAL A 120 -9.42 9.06 17.88
N ALA A 121 -10.05 9.99 17.16
CA ALA A 121 -10.19 11.37 17.62
C ALA A 121 -11.08 11.52 18.86
N THR A 122 -12.09 10.65 19.04
CA THR A 122 -13.16 10.84 20.04
C THR A 122 -13.26 9.72 21.09
N ASP A 123 -13.15 8.45 20.68
CA ASP A 123 -13.60 7.33 21.49
C ASP A 123 -12.47 6.34 21.85
N ALA A 124 -11.47 6.17 20.99
CA ALA A 124 -10.40 5.20 21.20
C ALA A 124 -9.57 5.49 22.46
N ASP A 125 -9.10 4.43 23.09
CA ASP A 125 -8.04 4.48 24.07
C ASP A 125 -6.64 4.44 23.44
N ALA A 126 -5.59 4.57 24.25
CA ALA A 126 -4.21 4.63 23.78
C ALA A 126 -3.75 3.30 23.13
N GLU A 127 -4.24 2.15 23.61
CA GLU A 127 -3.84 0.87 23.05
C GLU A 127 -4.50 0.60 21.70
N GLN A 128 -5.77 0.96 21.54
CA GLN A 128 -6.47 0.91 20.26
C GLN A 128 -5.82 1.83 19.21
N ALA A 129 -5.37 3.00 19.64
CA ALA A 129 -4.62 3.89 18.76
C ALA A 129 -3.24 3.32 18.39
N ARG A 130 -2.52 2.67 19.32
CA ARG A 130 -1.27 1.95 19.00
C ARG A 130 -1.51 0.76 18.07
N GLU A 131 -2.59 0.02 18.24
CA GLU A 131 -2.97 -1.05 17.31
C GLU A 131 -3.15 -0.52 15.89
N LEU A 132 -3.89 0.60 15.73
CA LEU A 132 -4.02 1.24 14.43
C LEU A 132 -2.65 1.63 13.84
N LEU A 133 -1.75 2.20 14.63
CA LEU A 133 -0.41 2.56 14.17
C LEU A 133 0.42 1.33 13.76
N ARG A 134 0.33 0.22 14.49
CA ARG A 134 0.95 -1.06 14.10
C ARG A 134 0.45 -1.52 12.74
N MET A 135 -0.86 -1.52 12.51
CA MET A 135 -1.46 -1.94 11.24
C MET A 135 -1.09 -1.00 10.09
N ARG A 136 -1.07 0.31 10.35
CA ARG A 136 -0.66 1.30 9.36
C ARG A 136 0.82 1.19 8.99
N SER A 137 1.68 0.70 9.88
CA SER A 137 3.12 0.56 9.63
C SER A 137 3.44 -0.34 8.44
N VAL A 138 2.57 -1.32 8.13
CA VAL A 138 2.73 -2.22 6.97
C VAL A 138 2.72 -1.46 5.64
N TYR A 139 2.01 -0.31 5.59
CA TYR A 139 1.94 0.57 4.43
C TYR A 139 2.86 1.80 4.58
N HIS A 140 2.70 2.59 5.65
CA HIS A 140 3.35 3.91 5.76
C HIS A 140 4.89 3.86 5.83
N LEU A 141 5.50 2.73 6.22
CA LEU A 141 6.96 2.57 6.17
C LEU A 141 7.50 2.29 4.75
N LYS A 142 6.62 2.22 3.72
CA LYS A 142 6.98 2.16 2.29
C LYS A 142 6.05 3.00 1.40
N GLU A 143 5.36 3.96 1.95
CA GLU A 143 4.18 4.67 1.41
C GLU A 143 4.32 5.08 -0.06
N ALA A 144 5.40 5.76 -0.42
CA ALA A 144 5.66 6.24 -1.78
C ALA A 144 6.21 5.16 -2.74
N ASP A 145 6.83 4.09 -2.21
CA ASP A 145 7.58 3.12 -3.03
C ASP A 145 6.71 2.41 -4.09
N PRO A 146 5.50 1.91 -3.78
CA PRO A 146 4.64 1.32 -4.81
C PRO A 146 4.25 2.28 -5.92
N THR A 147 4.06 3.55 -5.59
CA THR A 147 3.66 4.60 -6.53
C THR A 147 4.84 5.01 -7.43
N ALA A 148 6.07 4.94 -6.95
CA ALA A 148 7.27 5.24 -7.72
C ALA A 148 7.41 4.35 -8.98
N TRP A 149 6.92 3.11 -8.95
CA TRP A 149 6.90 2.22 -10.11
C TRP A 149 6.05 2.74 -11.29
N LEU A 150 5.16 3.71 -11.05
CA LEU A 150 4.35 4.32 -12.11
C LEU A 150 5.16 5.29 -12.97
N VAL A 151 6.16 5.96 -12.41
CA VAL A 151 6.91 7.04 -13.08
C VAL A 151 7.35 6.67 -14.50
N PRO A 152 8.04 5.53 -14.77
CA PRO A 152 8.46 5.17 -16.10
C PRO A 152 7.31 4.84 -17.07
N ARG A 153 6.10 4.63 -16.56
CA ARG A 153 4.94 4.11 -17.32
C ARG A 153 3.93 5.18 -17.71
N LEU A 154 4.14 6.43 -17.25
CA LEU A 154 3.23 7.55 -17.47
C LEU A 154 3.66 8.43 -18.63
N PRO A 155 2.70 9.11 -19.33
CA PRO A 155 2.97 10.19 -20.26
C PRO A 155 3.66 11.35 -19.57
N ALA A 156 4.33 12.23 -20.34
CA ALA A 156 5.20 13.28 -19.83
C ALA A 156 4.53 14.18 -18.77
N THR A 157 3.31 14.66 -19.01
CA THR A 157 2.59 15.55 -18.09
C THR A 157 2.26 14.86 -16.76
N ALA A 158 1.70 13.63 -16.81
CA ALA A 158 1.40 12.84 -15.61
C ALA A 158 2.69 12.45 -14.87
N LYS A 159 3.75 12.12 -15.61
CA LYS A 159 5.05 11.78 -15.04
C LYS A 159 5.64 12.96 -14.26
N ALA A 160 5.60 14.17 -14.82
CA ALA A 160 6.12 15.36 -14.16
C ALA A 160 5.35 15.66 -12.86
N ALA A 161 4.00 15.61 -12.92
CA ALA A 161 3.17 15.84 -11.75
C ALA A 161 3.40 14.78 -10.65
N LEU A 162 3.48 13.49 -11.03
CA LEU A 162 3.77 12.44 -10.06
C LEU A 162 5.16 12.56 -9.45
N ALA A 163 6.16 12.95 -10.25
CA ALA A 163 7.52 13.15 -9.76
C ALA A 163 7.62 14.32 -8.78
N GLU A 164 6.80 15.37 -8.92
CA GLU A 164 6.69 16.48 -7.98
C GLU A 164 6.14 15.97 -6.63
N ILE A 165 5.04 15.23 -6.63
CA ILE A 165 4.50 14.64 -5.41
C ILE A 165 5.52 13.69 -4.75
N LEU A 166 6.12 12.78 -5.52
CA LEU A 166 7.13 11.87 -5.00
C LEU A 166 8.38 12.60 -4.46
N TYR A 167 8.72 13.76 -4.99
CA TYR A 167 9.80 14.58 -4.43
C TYR A 167 9.47 15.01 -3.01
N ASP A 168 8.23 15.43 -2.74
CA ASP A 168 7.78 15.80 -1.40
C ASP A 168 7.70 14.56 -0.48
N GLU A 169 7.12 13.44 -0.96
CA GLU A 169 7.07 12.16 -0.25
C GLU A 169 8.45 11.65 0.17
N TYR A 170 9.45 11.87 -0.69
CA TYR A 170 10.86 11.59 -0.42
C TYR A 170 11.59 12.74 0.27
N GLY A 171 10.87 13.59 1.01
CA GLY A 171 11.40 14.61 1.92
C GLY A 171 12.15 15.73 1.24
N GLY A 172 11.80 16.04 -0.01
CA GLY A 172 12.54 17.06 -0.79
C GLY A 172 13.99 16.66 -1.05
N GLY A 173 14.27 15.35 -1.13
CA GLY A 173 15.61 14.79 -1.30
C GLY A 173 16.43 14.69 -0.02
N ARG A 174 15.82 14.84 1.16
CA ARG A 174 16.48 14.73 2.47
C ARG A 174 15.96 13.50 3.21
N ALA A 175 16.86 12.63 3.66
CA ALA A 175 16.52 11.36 4.30
C ALA A 175 15.66 11.53 5.56
N GLU A 176 15.94 12.57 6.34
CA GLU A 176 15.19 12.91 7.56
C GLU A 176 13.78 13.42 7.28
N GLY A 177 13.52 13.90 6.06
CA GLY A 177 12.22 14.40 5.64
C GLY A 177 11.33 13.35 4.94
N LEU A 178 11.85 12.13 4.66
CA LEU A 178 11.01 11.09 4.06
C LEU A 178 9.80 10.81 4.94
N HIS A 179 8.59 10.75 4.36
CA HIS A 179 7.38 10.43 5.12
C HIS A 179 7.50 9.11 5.89
N GLN A 180 8.08 8.08 5.30
CA GLN A 180 8.37 6.81 6.00
C GLN A 180 9.32 6.98 7.22
N THR A 181 10.29 7.92 7.15
CA THR A 181 11.20 8.22 8.28
C THR A 181 10.44 8.95 9.37
N LEU A 182 9.65 9.96 9.02
CA LEU A 182 8.80 10.69 9.96
C LEU A 182 7.79 9.77 10.65
N PHE A 183 7.20 8.82 9.91
CA PHE A 183 6.32 7.82 10.49
C PHE A 183 7.06 6.86 11.44
N ALA A 184 8.27 6.42 11.08
CA ALA A 184 9.11 5.59 11.95
C ALA A 184 9.47 6.29 13.26
N GLU A 185 9.83 7.58 13.20
CA GLU A 185 10.05 8.41 14.39
C GLU A 185 8.77 8.56 15.21
N GLY A 186 7.63 8.71 14.54
CA GLY A 186 6.31 8.71 15.15
C GLY A 186 6.00 7.43 15.91
N LEU A 187 6.34 6.26 15.35
CA LEU A 187 6.19 4.96 16.03
C LEU A 187 7.03 4.90 17.31
N VAL A 188 8.29 5.34 17.25
CA VAL A 188 9.16 5.41 18.45
C VAL A 188 8.53 6.31 19.51
N GLY A 189 8.03 7.49 19.13
CA GLY A 189 7.35 8.41 20.04
C GLY A 189 6.12 7.79 20.72
N ALA A 190 5.38 6.93 19.99
CA ALA A 190 4.23 6.20 20.51
C ALA A 190 4.59 4.92 21.32
N GLY A 191 5.89 4.64 21.51
CA GLY A 191 6.38 3.45 22.23
C GLY A 191 6.32 2.17 21.39
N LEU A 192 6.37 2.29 20.06
CA LEU A 192 6.28 1.20 19.09
C LEU A 192 7.62 0.98 18.37
N ARG A 193 7.78 -0.18 17.77
CA ARG A 193 8.97 -0.53 16.97
C ARG A 193 8.90 0.16 15.59
N PRO A 194 9.97 0.84 15.15
CA PRO A 194 10.01 1.56 13.88
C PRO A 194 10.41 0.71 12.67
N GLU A 195 10.88 -0.54 12.89
CA GLU A 195 11.43 -1.35 11.83
C GLU A 195 10.34 -1.79 10.85
N TYR A 196 10.61 -1.64 9.56
CA TYR A 196 9.71 -2.09 8.50
C TYR A 196 9.44 -3.59 8.61
N GLY A 197 8.17 -3.97 8.52
CA GLY A 197 7.71 -5.35 8.67
C GLY A 197 7.61 -5.84 10.13
N ALA A 198 7.92 -4.99 11.13
CA ALA A 198 7.92 -5.39 12.54
C ALA A 198 6.57 -5.95 13.03
N TYR A 199 5.46 -5.56 12.39
CA TYR A 199 4.10 -5.91 12.79
C TYR A 199 3.33 -6.72 11.73
N VAL A 200 3.99 -7.19 10.68
CA VAL A 200 3.31 -7.93 9.61
C VAL A 200 2.69 -9.24 10.11
N ASP A 201 3.30 -9.87 11.11
CA ASP A 201 2.75 -11.10 11.73
C ASP A 201 1.39 -10.85 12.44
N GLU A 202 1.12 -9.60 12.85
CA GLU A 202 -0.12 -9.18 13.51
C GLU A 202 -1.16 -8.66 12.51
N ALA A 203 -0.77 -8.40 11.25
CA ALA A 203 -1.63 -7.76 10.26
C ALA A 203 -2.82 -8.66 9.88
N PRO A 204 -4.07 -8.20 9.99
CA PRO A 204 -5.23 -8.95 9.54
C PRO A 204 -5.28 -9.04 8.01
N LEU A 205 -6.16 -9.92 7.52
CA LEU A 205 -6.35 -10.17 6.09
C LEU A 205 -6.55 -8.88 5.29
N GLU A 206 -7.37 -7.97 5.78
CA GLU A 206 -7.74 -6.72 5.10
C GLU A 206 -6.54 -5.79 4.91
N VAL A 207 -5.65 -5.72 5.89
CA VAL A 207 -4.41 -4.93 5.80
C VAL A 207 -3.46 -5.54 4.78
N LEU A 208 -3.31 -6.87 4.78
CA LEU A 208 -2.48 -7.56 3.79
C LEU A 208 -3.07 -7.43 2.38
N GLU A 209 -4.39 -7.58 2.20
CA GLU A 209 -5.06 -7.42 0.91
C GLU A 209 -4.90 -6.00 0.35
N GLN A 210 -5.04 -4.97 1.18
CA GLN A 210 -4.80 -3.59 0.77
C GLN A 210 -3.37 -3.41 0.25
N ASN A 211 -2.38 -3.86 1.01
CA ASN A 211 -0.97 -3.76 0.61
C ASN A 211 -0.67 -4.54 -0.66
N ASN A 212 -1.25 -5.73 -0.80
CA ASN A 212 -1.13 -6.55 -2.00
C ASN A 212 -1.77 -5.89 -3.22
N ALA A 213 -2.92 -5.24 -3.06
CA ALA A 213 -3.57 -4.51 -4.15
C ALA A 213 -2.70 -3.34 -4.63
N VAL A 214 -2.13 -2.56 -3.71
CA VAL A 214 -1.24 -1.45 -4.04
C VAL A 214 0.02 -1.94 -4.76
N SER A 215 0.64 -3.03 -4.27
CA SER A 215 1.80 -3.64 -4.92
C SER A 215 1.46 -4.22 -6.29
N LEU A 216 0.34 -4.94 -6.44
CA LEU A 216 -0.16 -5.44 -7.73
C LEU A 216 -0.31 -4.29 -8.75
N PHE A 217 -0.89 -3.16 -8.33
CA PHE A 217 -1.08 -2.01 -9.21
C PHE A 217 0.24 -1.35 -9.58
N GLY A 218 1.16 -1.21 -8.63
CA GLY A 218 2.49 -0.61 -8.83
C GLY A 218 3.40 -1.48 -9.69
N LEU A 219 3.50 -2.77 -9.44
CA LEU A 219 4.45 -3.67 -10.12
C LEU A 219 4.06 -4.00 -11.56
N HIS A 220 2.78 -3.87 -11.95
CA HIS A 220 2.32 -4.25 -13.28
C HIS A 220 1.88 -3.08 -14.16
N ARG A 221 2.53 -2.91 -15.33
CA ARG A 221 2.19 -1.85 -16.30
C ARG A 221 0.71 -1.86 -16.73
N ARG A 222 0.07 -3.03 -16.82
CA ARG A 222 -1.36 -3.16 -17.18
C ARG A 222 -2.29 -2.51 -16.18
N TRP A 223 -1.86 -2.36 -14.93
CA TRP A 223 -2.60 -1.75 -13.83
C TRP A 223 -2.27 -0.28 -13.56
N ARG A 224 -1.45 0.38 -14.39
CA ARG A 224 -1.04 1.77 -14.19
C ARG A 224 -2.21 2.75 -13.99
N GLY A 225 -3.36 2.48 -14.64
CA GLY A 225 -4.58 3.28 -14.45
C GLY A 225 -5.20 3.08 -13.06
N ALA A 226 -5.27 1.84 -12.58
CA ALA A 226 -5.74 1.54 -11.22
C ALA A 226 -4.79 2.12 -10.16
N ALA A 227 -3.48 2.00 -10.38
CA ALA A 227 -2.48 2.60 -9.49
C ALA A 227 -2.64 4.12 -9.38
N ALA A 228 -2.79 4.82 -10.51
CA ALA A 228 -2.99 6.27 -10.52
C ALA A 228 -4.32 6.68 -9.87
N GLY A 229 -5.41 5.93 -10.14
CA GLY A 229 -6.72 6.19 -9.52
C GLY A 229 -6.74 5.92 -8.02
N HIS A 230 -6.10 4.85 -7.57
CA HIS A 230 -5.95 4.55 -6.13
C HIS A 230 -5.15 5.65 -5.43
N PHE A 231 -4.00 6.03 -6.01
CA PHE A 231 -3.16 7.11 -5.47
C PHE A 231 -3.93 8.43 -5.38
N ALA A 232 -4.62 8.83 -6.46
CA ALA A 232 -5.42 10.05 -6.45
C ALA A 232 -6.57 10.03 -5.42
N ALA A 233 -7.22 8.87 -5.22
CA ALA A 233 -8.25 8.72 -4.20
C ALA A 233 -7.64 8.79 -2.79
N PHE A 234 -6.46 8.23 -2.59
CA PHE A 234 -5.74 8.29 -1.32
C PHE A 234 -5.39 9.73 -0.97
N GLU A 235 -4.75 10.48 -1.86
CA GLU A 235 -4.42 11.90 -1.69
C GLU A 235 -5.68 12.74 -1.40
N ALA A 236 -6.73 12.56 -2.19
CA ALA A 236 -7.98 13.32 -2.03
C ALA A 236 -8.75 13.01 -0.73
N THR A 237 -8.43 11.91 -0.05
CA THR A 237 -9.12 11.49 1.18
C THR A 237 -8.26 11.56 2.44
N SER A 238 -6.99 11.93 2.37
CA SER A 238 -6.06 11.83 3.49
C SER A 238 -6.06 13.04 4.43
N SER A 239 -6.26 14.26 3.95
CA SER A 239 -6.15 15.49 4.75
C SER A 239 -7.11 15.52 5.97
N VAL A 240 -8.41 15.26 5.78
CA VAL A 240 -9.39 15.28 6.87
C VAL A 240 -9.14 14.15 7.90
N PRO A 241 -8.93 12.90 7.50
CA PRO A 241 -8.52 11.84 8.43
C PRO A 241 -7.21 12.14 9.16
N SER A 242 -6.21 12.73 8.50
CA SER A 242 -4.94 13.11 9.13
C SER A 242 -5.12 14.14 10.21
N ALA A 243 -5.95 15.17 9.99
CA ALA A 243 -6.30 16.14 11.02
C ALA A 243 -7.01 15.50 12.24
N LEU A 244 -7.91 14.55 11.99
CA LEU A 244 -8.59 13.80 13.05
C LEU A 244 -7.61 12.91 13.83
N LEU A 245 -6.71 12.19 13.14
CA LEU A 245 -5.69 11.37 13.77
C LEU A 245 -4.72 12.22 14.61
N ALA A 246 -4.20 13.33 14.07
CA ALA A 246 -3.35 14.25 14.83
C ALA A 246 -4.02 14.71 16.14
N ARG A 247 -5.30 15.07 16.09
CA ARG A 247 -6.08 15.46 17.27
C ARG A 247 -6.24 14.30 18.27
N GLY A 248 -6.57 13.12 17.78
CA GLY A 248 -6.79 11.94 18.64
C GLY A 248 -5.50 11.47 19.32
N LEU A 249 -4.40 11.41 18.55
CA LEU A 249 -3.10 11.00 19.08
C LEU A 249 -2.56 12.00 20.10
N ALA A 250 -2.77 13.30 19.88
CA ALA A 250 -2.45 14.33 20.87
C ALA A 250 -3.31 14.19 22.14
N ARG A 251 -4.63 13.92 22.02
CA ARG A 251 -5.53 13.65 23.15
C ARG A 251 -5.06 12.46 23.99
N LEU A 252 -4.48 11.45 23.34
CA LEU A 252 -4.03 10.21 23.97
C LEU A 252 -2.57 10.26 24.46
N ASP A 253 -1.89 11.39 24.28
CA ASP A 253 -0.48 11.62 24.67
C ASP A 253 0.48 10.55 24.07
N LEU A 254 0.28 10.25 22.77
CA LEU A 254 1.09 9.25 22.05
C LEU A 254 2.38 9.81 21.44
N GLY A 255 2.80 11.00 21.85
CA GLY A 255 4.06 11.64 21.49
C GLY A 255 3.95 12.64 20.33
N ASP A 256 4.74 13.71 20.42
CA ASP A 256 4.76 14.79 19.43
C ASP A 256 5.17 14.34 18.02
N PRO A 257 6.12 13.39 17.82
CA PRO A 257 6.52 13.00 16.46
C PRO A 257 5.38 12.41 15.63
N ILE A 258 4.54 11.54 16.20
CA ILE A 258 3.42 10.95 15.44
C ILE A 258 2.32 11.99 15.15
N VAL A 259 2.12 12.95 16.05
CA VAL A 259 1.20 14.07 15.85
C VAL A 259 1.73 14.98 14.74
N ALA A 260 3.04 15.26 14.70
CA ALA A 260 3.69 16.06 13.67
C ALA A 260 3.57 15.40 12.30
N TYR A 261 3.83 14.08 12.20
CA TYR A 261 3.65 13.30 10.98
C TYR A 261 2.25 13.50 10.35
N TYR A 262 1.19 13.36 11.15
CA TYR A 262 -0.16 13.55 10.62
C TYR A 262 -0.50 15.02 10.33
N ARG A 263 0.13 15.98 10.98
CA ARG A 263 -0.03 17.40 10.65
C ARG A 263 0.64 17.78 9.35
N GLU A 264 1.81 17.20 9.04
CA GLU A 264 2.50 17.37 7.76
C GLU A 264 1.58 16.97 6.60
N HIS A 265 0.89 15.83 6.71
CA HIS A 265 -0.08 15.37 5.71
C HIS A 265 -1.30 16.29 5.53
N VAL A 266 -1.68 17.08 6.54
CA VAL A 266 -2.76 18.06 6.36
C VAL A 266 -2.33 19.20 5.44
N GLU A 267 -1.06 19.61 5.50
CA GLU A 267 -0.53 20.69 4.68
C GLU A 267 -0.17 20.22 3.27
N ALA A 268 0.56 19.11 3.15
CA ALA A 268 1.00 18.53 1.88
C ALA A 268 -0.17 18.12 0.98
N ASP A 269 -1.15 17.38 1.52
CA ASP A 269 -2.26 16.82 0.76
C ASP A 269 -3.21 17.86 0.18
N SER A 270 -3.24 19.07 0.71
CA SER A 270 -4.02 20.18 0.12
C SER A 270 -3.53 20.61 -1.27
N VAL A 271 -2.31 20.24 -1.64
CA VAL A 271 -1.70 20.49 -2.96
C VAL A 271 -1.68 19.21 -3.79
N HIS A 272 -1.31 18.09 -3.17
CA HIS A 272 -1.15 16.78 -3.82
C HIS A 272 -2.46 16.26 -4.43
N ASP A 273 -3.61 16.48 -3.78
CA ASP A 273 -4.92 16.07 -4.29
C ASP A 273 -5.20 16.67 -5.68
N GLN A 274 -4.92 17.96 -5.87
CA GLN A 274 -5.13 18.65 -7.13
C GLN A 274 -4.14 18.16 -8.22
N LEU A 275 -2.89 17.91 -7.86
CA LEU A 275 -1.89 17.39 -8.78
C LEU A 275 -2.25 15.96 -9.23
N ALA A 276 -2.60 15.09 -8.29
CA ALA A 276 -2.97 13.71 -8.58
C ALA A 276 -4.24 13.62 -9.44
N LEU A 277 -5.31 14.31 -9.07
CA LEU A 277 -6.58 14.27 -9.81
C LEU A 277 -6.47 14.95 -11.19
N ARG A 278 -5.93 16.17 -11.25
CA ARG A 278 -5.96 16.98 -12.49
C ARG A 278 -4.90 16.58 -13.50
N PHE A 279 -3.71 16.18 -13.05
CA PHE A 279 -2.59 15.94 -13.94
C PHE A 279 -2.27 14.46 -14.11
N VAL A 280 -2.29 13.66 -13.06
CA VAL A 280 -2.00 12.22 -13.18
C VAL A 280 -3.19 11.50 -13.82
N CYS A 281 -4.40 11.62 -13.26
CA CYS A 281 -5.57 10.90 -13.76
C CYS A 281 -6.02 11.38 -15.14
N ARG A 282 -6.17 12.69 -15.35
CA ARG A 282 -6.64 13.26 -16.62
C ARG A 282 -5.71 12.96 -17.81
N SER A 283 -4.40 12.89 -17.58
CA SER A 283 -3.45 12.56 -18.66
C SER A 283 -3.54 11.11 -19.12
N LEU A 284 -4.06 10.20 -18.27
CA LEU A 284 -4.30 8.80 -18.64
C LEU A 284 -5.57 8.63 -19.50
N GLU A 285 -6.55 9.52 -19.40
CA GLU A 285 -7.71 9.55 -20.28
C GLU A 285 -7.31 9.85 -21.72
N ILE A 286 -6.52 10.91 -21.92
CA ILE A 286 -6.07 11.36 -23.23
C ILE A 286 -5.23 10.27 -23.93
N GLY A 287 -4.44 9.50 -23.19
CA GLY A 287 -3.63 8.40 -23.73
C GLY A 287 -4.41 7.19 -24.24
N ARG A 288 -5.69 7.02 -23.87
CA ARG A 288 -6.57 5.95 -24.39
C ARG A 288 -7.20 6.27 -25.75
N ALA A 289 -7.23 7.52 -26.15
CA ALA A 289 -7.76 7.94 -27.45
C ALA A 289 -6.81 7.63 -28.63
N HIS A 290 -5.60 7.14 -28.36
CA HIS A 290 -4.56 6.90 -29.36
C HIS A 290 -3.97 5.46 -29.32
N VAL A 291 -4.70 4.46 -28.77
CA VAL A 291 -4.32 3.04 -28.86
C VAL A 291 -5.43 2.21 -29.45
#